data_5a8c3f9430d6fb885e1eb4f6d659681d
#
_entry.id   5a8c3f9430d6fb885e1eb4f6d659681d
#
_cell.length_a   1.000
_cell.length_b   1.000
_cell.length_c   1.000
_cell.angle_alpha   90.00
_cell.angle_beta   90.00
_cell.angle_gamma   90.00
#
_symmetry.space_group_name_H-M   'P 1'
#
loop_
_entity.id
_entity.type
_entity.pdbx_description
1 polymer ?
#
loop_
_entity_poly.entity_id
_entity_poly.type
_entity_poly.pdbx_seq_one_letter_code
_entity_poly.pdbx_strand_id
1 'polypeptide(L)' 'MSYEPGSPQCRGLITAKESILAAMSSLGKIDNIGHINSQLKEIYKELDEIHEGRKIIEKEI' A
#
# COMPACT_ATOMS: atom_id res chain seq x y z
N MET A 1 -9.25 9.77 22.69
CA MET A 1 -8.52 10.55 21.71
C MET A 1 -9.26 10.60 20.40
N SER A 2 -9.29 11.75 19.81
CA SER A 2 -10.03 11.90 18.56
C SER A 2 -9.35 11.15 17.43
N TYR A 3 -10.10 10.88 16.40
CA TYR A 3 -9.60 10.24 15.22
C TYR A 3 -8.49 11.08 14.58
N GLU A 4 -7.42 10.43 14.21
CA GLU A 4 -6.32 11.08 13.52
C GLU A 4 -6.11 10.42 12.16
N PRO A 5 -6.18 11.22 11.06
CA PRO A 5 -5.93 10.66 9.74
C PRO A 5 -4.53 10.06 9.59
N GLY A 6 -3.64 10.42 10.50
CA GLY A 6 -2.28 9.91 10.46
C GLY A 6 -2.01 8.85 11.50
N SER A 7 -2.98 7.98 11.80
CA SER A 7 -2.73 6.92 12.75
C SER A 7 -1.53 6.08 12.31
N PRO A 8 -0.78 5.48 13.27
CA PRO A 8 0.40 4.69 12.91
C PRO A 8 0.11 3.58 11.90
N GLN A 9 -1.05 2.95 12.00
CA GLN A 9 -1.41 1.89 11.07
C GLN A 9 -1.69 2.43 9.68
N CYS A 10 -2.42 3.54 9.59
CA CYS A 10 -2.68 4.17 8.29
C CYS A 10 -1.38 4.66 7.66
N ARG A 11 -0.51 5.27 8.44
CA ARG A 11 0.77 5.73 7.93
C ARG A 11 1.62 4.58 7.44
N GLY A 12 1.60 3.46 8.17
CA GLY A 12 2.33 2.28 7.77
C GLY A 12 1.85 1.74 6.43
N LEU A 13 0.54 1.72 6.23
CA LEU A 13 -0.03 1.26 4.97
C LEU A 13 0.34 2.19 3.82
N ILE A 14 0.25 3.48 4.05
CA ILE A 14 0.61 4.46 3.03
C ILE A 14 2.09 4.34 2.66
N THR A 15 2.95 4.26 3.67
CA THR A 15 4.38 4.11 3.43
C THR A 15 4.70 2.82 2.69
N ALA A 16 4.05 1.73 3.06
CA ALA A 16 4.25 0.45 2.39
C ALA A 16 3.84 0.52 0.93
N LYS A 17 2.69 1.13 0.65
CA LYS A 17 2.21 1.28 -0.71
C LYS A 17 3.18 2.13 -1.55
N GLU A 18 3.67 3.21 -0.97
CA GLU A 18 4.63 4.06 -1.66
C GLU A 18 5.94 3.32 -1.93
N SER A 19 6.39 2.53 -0.97
CA SER A 19 7.61 1.74 -1.14
C SER A 19 7.45 0.72 -2.26
N ILE A 20 6.27 0.11 -2.35
CA ILE A 20 6.00 -0.86 -3.41
C ILE A 20 6.01 -0.18 -4.78
N LEU A 21 5.39 0.99 -4.87
CA LEU A 21 5.39 1.74 -6.12
C LEU A 21 6.80 2.15 -6.53
N ALA A 22 7.61 2.58 -5.58
CA ALA A 22 8.99 2.93 -5.85
C ALA A 22 9.79 1.72 -6.31
N ALA A 23 9.57 0.57 -5.66
CA ALA A 23 10.24 -0.66 -6.05
C ALA A 23 9.84 -1.08 -7.46
N MET A 24 8.56 -1.00 -7.80
CA MET A 24 8.09 -1.33 -9.14
C MET A 24 8.73 -0.43 -10.18
N SER A 25 8.85 0.85 -9.87
CA SER A 25 9.47 1.80 -10.78
C SER A 25 10.95 1.48 -10.99
N SER A 26 11.66 1.15 -9.92
CA SER A 26 13.06 0.77 -10.02
C SER A 26 13.25 -0.52 -10.80
N LEU A 27 12.39 -1.51 -10.54
CA LEU A 27 12.46 -2.80 -11.20
C LEU A 27 12.08 -2.73 -12.66
N GLY A 28 11.30 -1.72 -13.05
CA GLY A 28 10.92 -1.54 -14.44
C GLY A 28 12.09 -1.35 -15.37
N LYS A 29 13.28 -1.06 -14.84
CA LYS A 29 14.49 -0.90 -15.64
C LYS A 29 15.25 -2.20 -15.80
N ILE A 30 14.77 -3.27 -15.20
CA ILE A 30 15.44 -4.58 -15.24
C ILE A 30 14.60 -5.53 -16.09
N ASP A 31 15.27 -6.33 -16.90
CA ASP A 31 14.57 -7.30 -17.74
C ASP A 31 14.23 -8.56 -16.96
N ASN A 32 13.23 -9.28 -17.44
CA ASN A 32 12.85 -10.60 -16.95
C ASN A 32 12.36 -10.62 -15.50
N ILE A 33 11.71 -9.55 -15.05
CA ILE A 33 11.18 -9.49 -13.70
C ILE A 33 9.68 -9.24 -13.70
N GLY A 34 9.00 -9.55 -14.81
CA GLY A 34 7.58 -9.34 -14.90
C GLY A 34 6.79 -10.04 -13.80
N HIS A 35 7.23 -11.25 -13.42
CA HIS A 35 6.54 -12.00 -12.37
C HIS A 35 6.69 -11.31 -11.00
N ILE A 36 7.84 -10.69 -10.76
CA ILE A 36 8.05 -9.96 -9.50
C ILE A 36 7.18 -8.71 -9.47
N ASN A 37 7.10 -7.99 -10.58
CA ASN A 37 6.24 -6.83 -10.67
C ASN A 37 4.78 -7.22 -10.45
N SER A 38 4.35 -8.34 -11.00
CA SER A 38 2.99 -8.83 -10.81
C SER A 38 2.72 -9.11 -9.34
N GLN A 39 3.67 -9.74 -8.65
CA GLN A 39 3.53 -10.03 -7.24
C GLN A 39 3.44 -8.75 -6.41
N LEU A 40 4.27 -7.77 -6.72
CA LEU A 40 4.23 -6.48 -6.03
C LEU A 40 2.91 -5.78 -6.26
N LYS A 41 2.39 -5.87 -7.46
CA LYS A 41 1.11 -5.26 -7.80
C LYS A 41 -0.02 -5.89 -6.98
N GLU A 42 0.02 -7.19 -6.81
CA GLU A 42 -0.98 -7.88 -6.00
C GLU A 42 -0.88 -7.50 -4.53
N ILE A 43 0.35 -7.40 -4.03
CA ILE A 43 0.57 -6.97 -2.66
C ILE A 43 0.04 -5.54 -2.47
N TYR A 44 0.32 -4.67 -3.41
CA TYR A 44 -0.20 -3.31 -3.35
C TYR A 44 -1.72 -3.30 -3.28
N LYS A 45 -2.34 -4.13 -4.10
CA LYS A 45 -3.80 -4.23 -4.12
C LYS A 45 -4.34 -4.70 -2.77
N GLU A 46 -3.70 -5.68 -2.16
CA GLU A 46 -4.11 -6.18 -0.86
C GLU A 46 -3.97 -5.11 0.21
N LEU A 47 -2.87 -4.37 0.17
CA LEU A 47 -2.67 -3.28 1.12
C LEU A 47 -3.71 -2.17 0.91
N ASP A 48 -4.04 -1.90 -0.32
CA ASP A 48 -5.05 -0.91 -0.64
C ASP A 48 -6.42 -1.31 -0.10
N GLU A 49 -6.75 -2.58 -0.22
CA GLU A 49 -8.01 -3.08 0.31
C GLU A 49 -8.06 -2.99 1.83
N ILE A 50 -6.96 -3.29 2.49
CA ILE A 50 -6.88 -3.15 3.94
C ILE A 50 -7.04 -1.69 4.34
N HIS A 51 -6.39 -0.80 3.62
CA HIS A 51 -6.45 0.62 3.89
C HIS A 51 -7.87 1.15 3.72
N GLU A 52 -8.53 0.74 2.65
CA GLU A 52 -9.92 1.15 2.42
C GLU A 52 -10.84 0.63 3.51
N GLY A 53 -10.64 -0.60 3.94
CA GLY A 53 -11.42 -1.16 5.02
C GLY A 53 -11.25 -0.36 6.31
N ARG A 54 -10.04 0.04 6.61
CA ARG A 54 -9.77 0.85 7.80
C ARG A 54 -10.38 2.23 7.68
N LYS A 55 -10.34 2.82 6.51
CA LYS A 55 -10.97 4.12 6.29
C LYS A 55 -12.46 4.07 6.58
N ILE A 56 -13.12 3.03 6.12
CA ILE A 56 -14.54 2.87 6.33
C ILE A 56 -14.85 2.71 7.81
N ILE A 57 -14.09 1.88 8.49
CA ILE A 57 -14.29 1.64 9.92
C ILE A 57 -14.04 2.91 10.70
N GLU A 58 -12.97 3.61 10.44
CA GLU A 58 -12.63 4.83 11.14
C GLU A 58 -13.63 5.94 10.87
N LYS A 59 -14.18 5.94 9.67
CA LYS A 59 -15.15 6.97 9.29
C LYS A 59 -16.48 6.80 10.01
N GLU A 60 -16.83 5.59 10.35
CA GLU A 60 -18.10 5.31 11.02
C GLU A 60 -18.05 5.53 12.51
N ILE A 61 -16.88 5.66 13.06
CA ILE A 61 -16.72 5.95 14.48
C ILE A 61 -16.81 7.45 14.73
#